data_c5df19f8c957f0aef12def6ec7224daa
#
_entry.id   c5df19f8c957f0aef12def6ec7224daa
#
_cell.length_a   1.000
_cell.length_b   1.000
_cell.length_c   1.000
_cell.angle_alpha   90.00
_cell.angle_beta   90.00
_cell.angle_gamma   90.00
#
_symmetry.space_group_name_H-M   'P 1'
#
loop_
_entity.id
_entity.type
_entity.pdbx_description
1 polymer ?
#
loop_
_entity_poly.entity_id
_entity_poly.type
_entity_poly.pdbx_seq_one_letter_code
_entity_poly.pdbx_strand_id
1 'polypeptide(L)'
;MPVGDDKRGAGVEVGLQPGGGGVLALIGAHGWAAADVPDPQDEATFLRSKLDWEQRHREPYLGLHAWYREMIALRRARPELTDPRLDRVQADFNEDARWLLVRRGRLRIAANLGGKAVRLPLGQRGTGVLAASSAGVAIKQDMVTMPPATFAVVETRAAPGPM
;
A
#
# COMPACT_ATOMS: atom_id res chain seq x y z
N MET A 1 -20.29 -21.32 43.24
CA MET A 1 -20.03 -20.63 41.96
C MET A 1 -18.70 -19.93 42.09
N PRO A 2 -17.58 -20.46 41.59
CA PRO A 2 -16.33 -19.71 41.56
C PRO A 2 -16.28 -18.84 40.27
N VAL A 3 -15.86 -17.60 40.46
CA VAL A 3 -15.68 -16.53 39.51
C VAL A 3 -14.43 -16.83 38.67
N GLY A 4 -14.54 -16.57 37.38
CA GLY A 4 -13.54 -16.85 36.38
C GLY A 4 -12.20 -16.12 36.54
N ASP A 5 -11.19 -16.85 36.18
CA ASP A 5 -9.78 -16.50 36.18
C ASP A 5 -9.48 -15.51 35.02
N ASP A 6 -9.23 -14.23 35.38
CA ASP A 6 -8.81 -13.17 34.48
C ASP A 6 -7.32 -13.35 34.16
N LYS A 7 -7.02 -14.06 33.08
CA LYS A 7 -5.66 -14.11 32.52
C LYS A 7 -5.33 -12.79 31.82
N ARG A 8 -5.04 -11.74 32.58
CA ARG A 8 -4.35 -10.56 32.07
C ARG A 8 -2.93 -10.94 31.69
N GLY A 9 -2.61 -10.66 30.43
CA GLY A 9 -1.35 -10.98 29.81
C GLY A 9 -0.14 -10.51 30.62
N ALA A 10 0.79 -11.43 30.84
CA ALA A 10 2.10 -11.14 31.37
C ALA A 10 2.82 -10.17 30.40
N GLY A 11 2.98 -8.92 30.81
CA GLY A 11 3.86 -7.98 30.13
C GLY A 11 5.29 -8.53 30.21
N VAL A 12 5.88 -8.79 29.05
CA VAL A 12 7.31 -9.12 28.97
C VAL A 12 8.07 -7.81 29.25
N GLU A 13 8.60 -7.67 30.45
CA GLU A 13 9.60 -6.65 30.74
C GLU A 13 10.87 -6.98 29.94
N VAL A 14 11.08 -6.25 28.85
CA VAL A 14 12.33 -6.31 28.09
C VAL A 14 13.38 -5.49 28.83
N GLY A 15 14.10 -6.12 29.72
CA GLY A 15 15.30 -5.57 30.34
C GLY A 15 16.36 -5.32 29.28
N LEU A 16 16.60 -4.06 28.91
CA LEU A 16 17.70 -3.62 28.06
C LEU A 16 19.03 -3.85 28.79
N GLN A 17 19.64 -5.01 28.59
CA GLN A 17 21.03 -5.22 28.92
C GLN A 17 21.91 -4.69 27.78
N PRO A 18 22.96 -3.91 28.03
CA PRO A 18 23.89 -3.46 27.00
C PRO A 18 24.73 -4.67 26.52
N GLY A 19 24.32 -5.28 25.44
CA GLY A 19 24.99 -6.43 24.81
C GLY A 19 24.00 -7.41 24.21
N GLY A 20 23.66 -7.26 22.95
CA GLY A 20 23.13 -8.29 22.01
C GLY A 20 21.91 -9.15 22.39
N GLY A 21 21.57 -9.29 23.66
CA GLY A 21 20.56 -10.23 24.14
C GLY A 21 19.10 -9.82 23.87
N GLY A 22 18.81 -8.51 23.79
CA GLY A 22 17.44 -8.01 23.62
C GLY A 22 16.85 -8.30 22.23
N VAL A 23 17.66 -8.23 21.19
CA VAL A 23 17.24 -8.51 19.80
C VAL A 23 16.98 -10.00 19.62
N LEU A 24 17.83 -10.87 20.18
CA LEU A 24 17.67 -12.33 20.12
C LEU A 24 16.41 -12.80 20.87
N ALA A 25 16.06 -12.19 22.00
CA ALA A 25 14.84 -12.49 22.74
C ALA A 25 13.58 -12.08 21.94
N LEU A 26 13.63 -10.94 21.24
CA LEU A 26 12.53 -10.47 20.39
C LEU A 26 12.32 -11.42 19.16
N ILE A 27 13.41 -11.90 18.59
CA ILE A 27 13.42 -12.82 17.46
C ILE A 27 12.88 -14.20 17.86
N GLY A 28 13.27 -14.71 19.03
CA GLY A 28 12.74 -15.94 19.60
C GLY A 28 11.23 -15.88 19.86
N ALA A 29 10.71 -14.72 20.27
CA ALA A 29 9.27 -14.51 20.44
C ALA A 29 8.46 -14.61 19.14
N HIS A 30 9.12 -14.45 17.97
CA HIS A 30 8.51 -14.63 16.64
C HIS A 30 8.74 -16.03 16.04
N GLY A 31 9.26 -16.97 16.82
CA GLY A 31 9.45 -18.37 16.41
C GLY A 31 10.67 -18.63 15.51
N TRP A 32 11.60 -17.68 15.40
CA TRP A 32 12.84 -17.86 14.65
C TRP A 32 13.91 -18.47 15.58
N ALA A 33 14.65 -19.45 15.09
CA ALA A 33 15.82 -19.94 15.82
C ALA A 33 16.95 -18.89 15.75
N ALA A 34 17.68 -18.70 16.85
CA ALA A 34 18.78 -17.74 16.89
C ALA A 34 19.84 -17.98 15.80
N ALA A 35 20.01 -19.26 15.39
CA ALA A 35 20.92 -19.65 14.30
C ALA A 35 20.44 -19.21 12.91
N ASP A 36 19.13 -18.92 12.75
CA ASP A 36 18.55 -18.48 11.46
C ASP A 36 18.67 -16.98 11.27
N VAL A 37 19.07 -16.26 12.32
CA VAL A 37 19.25 -14.80 12.29
C VAL A 37 20.65 -14.47 11.81
N PRO A 38 20.79 -13.85 10.64
CA PRO A 38 22.11 -13.47 10.13
C PRO A 38 22.77 -12.45 11.05
N ASP A 39 24.05 -12.67 11.38
CA ASP A 39 24.85 -11.67 12.09
C ASP A 39 24.95 -10.40 11.22
N PRO A 40 24.46 -9.24 11.70
CA PRO A 40 24.52 -7.97 10.93
C PRO A 40 25.95 -7.48 10.69
N GLN A 41 26.94 -7.98 11.44
CA GLN A 41 28.36 -7.63 11.30
C GLN A 41 29.12 -8.60 10.38
N ASP A 42 28.50 -9.72 9.99
CA ASP A 42 29.12 -10.71 9.09
C ASP A 42 29.14 -10.17 7.64
N GLU A 43 30.29 -10.21 6.99
CA GLU A 43 30.44 -9.85 5.60
C GLU A 43 29.50 -10.65 4.68
N ALA A 44 29.25 -11.92 4.98
CA ALA A 44 28.29 -12.73 4.24
C ALA A 44 26.87 -12.21 4.31
N THR A 45 26.47 -11.59 5.42
CA THR A 45 25.18 -10.94 5.58
C THR A 45 25.09 -9.70 4.67
N PHE A 46 26.13 -8.88 4.64
CA PHE A 46 26.21 -7.74 3.71
C PHE A 46 26.14 -8.19 2.26
N LEU A 47 26.93 -9.17 1.86
CA LEU A 47 26.98 -9.65 0.48
C LEU A 47 25.63 -10.24 0.02
N ARG A 48 24.93 -10.97 0.91
CA ARG A 48 23.58 -11.50 0.63
C ARG A 48 22.51 -10.39 0.53
N SER A 49 22.69 -9.29 1.25
CA SER A 49 21.76 -8.15 1.25
C SER A 49 22.02 -7.18 0.10
N LYS A 50 23.15 -7.32 -0.60
CA LYS A 50 23.53 -6.44 -1.69
C LYS A 50 22.58 -6.61 -2.88
N LEU A 51 22.00 -5.49 -3.32
CA LEU A 51 21.11 -5.49 -4.48
C LEU A 51 21.88 -5.78 -5.77
N ASP A 52 21.36 -6.71 -6.55
CA ASP A 52 21.81 -6.87 -7.95
C ASP A 52 21.11 -5.81 -8.82
N TRP A 53 21.83 -4.72 -9.12
CA TRP A 53 21.31 -3.61 -9.91
C TRP A 53 20.98 -3.98 -11.35
N GLU A 54 21.52 -5.09 -11.88
CA GLU A 54 21.21 -5.56 -13.22
C GLU A 54 19.82 -6.19 -13.34
N GLN A 55 19.22 -6.58 -12.21
CA GLN A 55 17.84 -7.09 -12.18
C GLN A 55 16.83 -6.10 -12.75
N ARG A 56 17.06 -4.78 -12.61
CA ARG A 56 16.17 -3.74 -13.16
C ARG A 56 16.00 -3.80 -14.68
N HIS A 57 16.90 -4.50 -15.38
CA HIS A 57 16.89 -4.67 -16.84
C HIS A 57 16.23 -5.98 -17.30
N ARG A 58 15.72 -6.80 -16.36
CA ARG A 58 15.09 -8.10 -16.63
C ARG A 58 13.69 -8.15 -16.03
N GLU A 59 12.79 -8.89 -16.68
CA GLU A 59 11.48 -9.15 -16.08
C GLU A 59 11.62 -10.05 -14.82
N PRO A 60 10.76 -9.86 -13.81
CA PRO A 60 9.64 -8.91 -13.73
C PRO A 60 10.04 -7.49 -13.27
N TYR A 61 11.30 -7.26 -12.93
CA TYR A 61 11.76 -6.00 -12.35
C TYR A 61 11.78 -4.84 -13.36
N LEU A 62 11.97 -5.13 -14.65
CA LEU A 62 11.90 -4.13 -15.72
C LEU A 62 10.52 -3.46 -15.76
N GLY A 63 9.47 -4.24 -15.77
CA GLY A 63 8.09 -3.74 -15.74
C GLY A 63 7.78 -2.98 -14.45
N LEU A 64 8.24 -3.49 -13.30
CA LEU A 64 8.06 -2.82 -12.02
C LEU A 64 8.80 -1.46 -11.97
N HIS A 65 10.02 -1.40 -12.48
CA HIS A 65 10.79 -0.15 -12.57
C HIS A 65 10.10 0.88 -13.47
N ALA A 66 9.57 0.45 -14.61
CA ALA A 66 8.81 1.32 -15.51
C ALA A 66 7.56 1.87 -14.82
N TRP A 67 6.82 1.01 -14.11
CA TRP A 67 5.66 1.39 -13.32
C TRP A 67 5.97 2.47 -12.26
N TYR A 68 7.03 2.29 -11.47
CA TYR A 68 7.44 3.28 -10.49
C TYR A 68 7.77 4.64 -11.14
N ARG A 69 8.48 4.64 -12.28
CA ARG A 69 8.80 5.87 -13.01
C ARG A 69 7.54 6.58 -13.47
N GLU A 70 6.57 5.84 -14.00
CA GLU A 70 5.28 6.38 -14.44
C GLU A 70 4.50 6.99 -13.26
N MET A 71 4.41 6.29 -12.13
CA MET A 71 3.74 6.81 -10.93
C MET A 71 4.41 8.07 -10.37
N ILE A 72 5.73 8.13 -10.37
CA ILE A 72 6.48 9.32 -9.94
C ILE A 72 6.22 10.49 -10.91
N ALA A 73 6.23 10.24 -12.22
CA ALA A 73 5.94 11.24 -13.24
C ALA A 73 4.49 11.77 -13.08
N LEU A 74 3.53 10.88 -12.92
CA LEU A 74 2.13 11.25 -12.68
C LEU A 74 1.99 12.12 -11.42
N ARG A 75 2.63 11.71 -10.31
CA ARG A 75 2.61 12.47 -9.06
C ARG A 75 3.16 13.88 -9.23
N ARG A 76 4.24 14.04 -9.99
CA ARG A 76 4.85 15.37 -10.25
C ARG A 76 4.01 16.23 -11.17
N ALA A 77 3.30 15.62 -12.12
CA ALA A 77 2.48 16.31 -13.10
C ALA A 77 1.11 16.75 -12.55
N ARG A 78 0.67 16.24 -11.40
CA ARG A 78 -0.66 16.46 -10.84
C ARG A 78 -0.56 17.10 -9.46
N PRO A 79 -0.85 18.40 -9.33
CA PRO A 79 -0.81 19.13 -8.05
C PRO A 79 -1.67 18.46 -6.96
N GLU A 80 -2.80 17.86 -7.33
CA GLU A 80 -3.65 17.14 -6.40
C GLU A 80 -2.93 15.99 -5.68
N LEU A 81 -1.93 15.35 -6.31
CA LEU A 81 -1.16 14.25 -5.72
C LEU A 81 -0.01 14.72 -4.81
N THR A 82 0.33 16.01 -4.85
CA THR A 82 1.40 16.61 -4.03
C THR A 82 0.89 17.63 -3.01
N ASP A 83 -0.40 17.96 -3.02
CA ASP A 83 -1.02 18.88 -2.05
C ASP A 83 -0.93 18.26 -0.64
N PRO A 84 -0.26 18.91 0.34
CA PRO A 84 -0.10 18.35 1.69
C PRO A 84 -1.36 18.48 2.56
N ARG A 85 -2.39 19.19 2.09
CA ARG A 85 -3.60 19.45 2.87
C ARG A 85 -4.49 18.24 2.98
N LEU A 86 -4.55 17.67 4.19
CA LEU A 86 -5.34 16.48 4.49
C LEU A 86 -6.85 16.75 4.54
N ASP A 87 -7.26 17.99 4.84
CA ASP A 87 -8.66 18.45 4.79
C ASP A 87 -9.29 18.36 3.41
N ARG A 88 -8.46 18.25 2.36
CA ARG A 88 -8.88 18.06 0.95
C ARG A 88 -8.89 16.61 0.49
N VAL A 89 -8.63 15.68 1.39
CA VAL A 89 -8.62 14.26 1.11
C VAL A 89 -9.86 13.62 1.72
N GLN A 90 -10.63 12.92 0.91
CA GLN A 90 -11.73 12.10 1.36
C GLN A 90 -11.45 10.65 0.98
N ALA A 91 -11.73 9.72 1.88
CA ALA A 91 -11.55 8.30 1.64
C ALA A 91 -12.82 7.53 2.00
N ASP A 92 -13.27 6.71 1.06
CA ASP A 92 -14.31 5.72 1.28
C ASP A 92 -13.69 4.35 1.13
N PHE A 93 -14.11 3.41 1.93
CA PHE A 93 -13.62 2.03 1.87
C PHE A 93 -14.70 1.04 2.32
N ASN A 94 -14.49 -0.20 1.97
CA ASN A 94 -15.29 -1.32 2.48
C ASN A 94 -14.35 -2.48 2.78
N GLU A 95 -14.27 -2.88 4.05
CA GLU A 95 -13.35 -3.93 4.52
C GLU A 95 -13.76 -5.31 4.02
N ASP A 96 -15.05 -5.63 4.02
CA ASP A 96 -15.57 -6.92 3.57
C ASP A 96 -15.34 -7.13 2.06
N ALA A 97 -15.64 -6.11 1.27
CA ALA A 97 -15.43 -6.12 -0.17
C ALA A 97 -13.98 -5.76 -0.57
N ARG A 98 -13.15 -5.33 0.39
CA ARG A 98 -11.73 -5.00 0.25
C ARG A 98 -11.43 -3.99 -0.85
N TRP A 99 -12.11 -2.84 -0.82
CA TRP A 99 -11.80 -1.75 -1.72
C TRP A 99 -11.60 -0.43 -0.98
N LEU A 100 -10.83 0.47 -1.59
CA LEU A 100 -10.58 1.83 -1.15
C LEU A 100 -10.76 2.78 -2.33
N LEU A 101 -11.38 3.93 -2.09
CA LEU A 101 -11.49 5.05 -3.02
C LEU A 101 -11.10 6.34 -2.32
N VAL A 102 -10.00 6.95 -2.75
CA VAL A 102 -9.53 8.25 -2.25
C VAL A 102 -9.87 9.33 -3.27
N ARG A 103 -10.48 10.43 -2.79
CA ARG A 103 -10.81 11.61 -3.58
C ARG A 103 -9.85 12.74 -3.25
N ARG A 104 -9.21 13.29 -4.28
CA ARG A 104 -8.32 14.46 -4.17
C ARG A 104 -8.56 15.39 -5.37
N GLY A 105 -9.30 16.47 -5.14
CA GLY A 105 -9.68 17.36 -6.23
C GLY A 105 -10.42 16.62 -7.35
N ARG A 106 -9.88 16.66 -8.56
CA ARG A 106 -10.42 15.93 -9.71
C ARG A 106 -9.93 14.47 -9.81
N LEU A 107 -9.04 14.04 -8.94
CA LEU A 107 -8.50 12.69 -8.99
C LEU A 107 -9.26 11.74 -8.06
N ARG A 108 -9.37 10.51 -8.53
CA ARG A 108 -9.88 9.35 -7.79
C ARG A 108 -8.81 8.27 -7.83
N ILE A 109 -8.32 7.91 -6.67
CA ILE A 109 -7.34 6.84 -6.51
C ILE A 109 -8.14 5.65 -5.98
N ALA A 110 -8.31 4.64 -6.81
CA ALA A 110 -9.10 3.46 -6.50
C ALA A 110 -8.22 2.23 -6.34
N ALA A 111 -8.47 1.43 -5.33
CA ALA A 111 -7.83 0.13 -5.13
C ALA A 111 -8.91 -0.92 -4.86
N ASN A 112 -8.90 -1.98 -5.63
CA ASN A 112 -9.67 -3.20 -5.38
C ASN A 112 -8.69 -4.29 -4.92
N LEU A 113 -8.67 -4.57 -3.63
CA LEU A 113 -7.84 -5.61 -3.01
C LEU A 113 -8.60 -6.94 -2.84
N GLY A 114 -9.85 -6.98 -3.30
CA GLY A 114 -10.69 -8.16 -3.25
C GLY A 114 -10.48 -9.11 -4.43
N GLY A 115 -11.05 -10.31 -4.31
CA GLY A 115 -11.00 -11.34 -5.34
C GLY A 115 -12.10 -11.26 -6.42
N LYS A 116 -12.99 -10.25 -6.35
CA LYS A 116 -14.09 -10.03 -7.31
C LYS A 116 -14.01 -8.63 -7.88
N ALA A 117 -14.52 -8.44 -9.08
CA ALA A 117 -14.66 -7.12 -9.68
C ALA A 117 -15.63 -6.26 -8.84
N VAL A 118 -15.30 -4.97 -8.70
CA VAL A 118 -16.14 -3.99 -8.00
C VAL A 118 -16.46 -2.81 -8.88
N ARG A 119 -17.60 -2.16 -8.61
CA ARG A 119 -17.99 -0.89 -9.25
C ARG A 119 -18.03 0.19 -8.18
N LEU A 120 -17.25 1.24 -8.37
CA LEU A 120 -17.08 2.31 -7.39
C LEU A 120 -17.63 3.63 -7.94
N PRO A 121 -18.39 4.40 -7.12
CA PRO A 121 -18.91 5.68 -7.53
C PRO A 121 -17.81 6.75 -7.48
N LEU A 122 -17.54 7.38 -8.61
CA LEU A 122 -16.56 8.48 -8.69
C LEU A 122 -17.11 9.79 -8.11
N GLY A 123 -18.44 9.90 -7.95
CA GLY A 123 -19.14 11.11 -7.50
C GLY A 123 -19.22 12.21 -8.56
N GLN A 124 -18.49 12.05 -9.65
CA GLN A 124 -18.46 12.96 -10.81
C GLN A 124 -18.15 12.13 -12.06
N ARG A 125 -18.51 12.68 -13.24
CA ARG A 125 -18.25 12.00 -14.51
C ARG A 125 -16.75 11.78 -14.69
N GLY A 126 -16.34 10.53 -14.86
CA GLY A 126 -14.97 10.17 -15.19
C GLY A 126 -14.59 10.62 -16.60
N THR A 127 -13.39 11.16 -16.75
CA THR A 127 -12.87 11.67 -18.03
C THR A 127 -11.76 10.79 -18.60
N GLY A 128 -11.05 10.04 -17.77
CA GLY A 128 -10.01 9.14 -18.23
C GLY A 128 -9.34 8.35 -17.10
N VAL A 129 -8.76 7.22 -17.46
CA VAL A 129 -7.85 6.46 -16.59
C VAL A 129 -6.44 6.98 -16.86
N LEU A 130 -5.81 7.56 -15.83
CA LEU A 130 -4.45 8.11 -15.93
C LEU A 130 -3.38 7.05 -15.72
N ALA A 131 -3.68 6.06 -14.88
CA ALA A 131 -2.83 4.91 -14.61
C ALA A 131 -3.68 3.74 -14.10
N ALA A 132 -3.28 2.52 -14.42
CA ALA A 132 -3.89 1.31 -13.89
C ALA A 132 -2.87 0.18 -13.80
N SER A 133 -2.89 -0.61 -12.72
CA SER A 133 -1.96 -1.74 -12.54
C SER A 133 -2.32 -2.96 -13.39
N SER A 134 -3.52 -2.99 -13.97
CA SER A 134 -3.96 -4.06 -14.88
C SER A 134 -4.92 -3.53 -15.94
N ALA A 135 -5.07 -4.27 -17.03
CA ALA A 135 -6.10 -4.03 -18.02
C ALA A 135 -7.50 -4.27 -17.45
N GLY A 136 -8.54 -3.72 -18.11
CA GLY A 136 -9.94 -3.98 -17.76
C GLY A 136 -10.55 -2.97 -16.78
N VAL A 137 -9.81 -1.95 -16.34
CA VAL A 137 -10.40 -0.77 -15.69
C VAL A 137 -11.24 -0.01 -16.71
N ALA A 138 -12.51 0.17 -16.43
CA ALA A 138 -13.45 0.82 -17.33
C ALA A 138 -14.27 1.89 -16.63
N ILE A 139 -14.43 3.04 -17.28
CA ILE A 139 -15.25 4.14 -16.79
C ILE A 139 -16.55 4.17 -17.59
N LYS A 140 -17.67 4.24 -16.89
CA LYS A 140 -18.99 4.49 -17.49
C LYS A 140 -19.69 5.58 -16.67
N GLN A 141 -19.81 6.77 -17.26
CA GLN A 141 -20.37 7.96 -16.60
C GLN A 141 -19.60 8.33 -15.31
N ASP A 142 -20.23 8.18 -14.15
CA ASP A 142 -19.71 8.46 -12.82
C ASP A 142 -19.28 7.19 -12.04
N MET A 143 -19.13 6.06 -12.74
CA MET A 143 -18.73 4.79 -12.16
C MET A 143 -17.43 4.31 -12.77
N VAL A 144 -16.57 3.72 -11.96
CA VAL A 144 -15.41 2.95 -12.40
C VAL A 144 -15.61 1.47 -12.06
N THR A 145 -15.36 0.60 -13.02
CA THR A 145 -15.29 -0.85 -12.81
C THR A 145 -13.83 -1.25 -12.64
N MET A 146 -13.54 -1.91 -11.53
CA MET A 146 -12.19 -2.34 -11.15
C MET A 146 -12.13 -3.87 -11.13
N PRO A 147 -11.27 -4.50 -11.93
CA PRO A 147 -10.98 -5.93 -11.78
C PRO A 147 -10.44 -6.28 -10.39
N PRO A 148 -10.37 -7.57 -10.01
CA PRO A 148 -9.72 -8.02 -8.79
C PRO A 148 -8.26 -7.56 -8.73
N ALA A 149 -7.72 -7.34 -7.52
CA ALA A 149 -6.31 -7.01 -7.27
C ALA A 149 -5.79 -5.88 -8.18
N THR A 150 -6.58 -4.82 -8.34
CA THR A 150 -6.29 -3.72 -9.27
C THR A 150 -6.24 -2.38 -8.55
N PHE A 151 -5.29 -1.56 -8.97
CA PHE A 151 -5.16 -0.16 -8.61
C PHE A 151 -5.39 0.71 -9.86
N ALA A 152 -6.03 1.89 -9.70
CA ALA A 152 -6.18 2.86 -10.77
C ALA A 152 -6.20 4.29 -10.24
N VAL A 153 -5.68 5.21 -11.07
CA VAL A 153 -5.88 6.66 -10.92
C VAL A 153 -6.79 7.13 -12.04
N VAL A 154 -7.92 7.69 -11.66
CA VAL A 154 -8.96 8.15 -12.57
C VAL A 154 -9.11 9.66 -12.45
N GLU A 155 -9.22 10.35 -13.57
CA GLU A 155 -9.57 11.76 -13.61
C GLU A 155 -11.08 11.92 -13.80
N THR A 156 -11.66 12.90 -13.08
CA THR A 156 -13.07 13.27 -13.19
C THR A 156 -13.23 14.70 -13.64
N ARG A 157 -14.42 15.05 -14.11
CA ARG A 157 -14.78 16.44 -14.40
C ARG A 157 -14.66 17.29 -13.13
N ALA A 158 -14.31 18.56 -13.29
CA ALA A 158 -14.37 19.49 -12.17
C ALA A 158 -15.81 19.58 -11.64
N ALA A 159 -15.97 19.70 -10.31
CA ALA A 159 -17.26 20.06 -9.74
C ALA A 159 -17.69 21.41 -10.33
N PRO A 160 -18.98 21.61 -10.62
CA PRO A 160 -19.47 22.95 -10.88
C PRO A 160 -19.12 23.82 -9.66
N GLY A 161 -18.49 24.96 -9.91
CA GLY A 161 -18.20 25.91 -8.84
C GLY A 161 -19.48 26.30 -8.10
N PRO A 162 -19.38 26.71 -6.82
CA PRO A 162 -20.53 27.31 -6.13
C PRO A 162 -21.01 28.50 -6.95
N MET A 163 -22.31 28.50 -7.28
CA MET A 163 -23.01 29.66 -7.85
C MET A 163 -23.09 30.78 -6.83
#